data_71daa22c9fca96fe1c71008b97e52ee8
#
_entry.id   71daa22c9fca96fe1c71008b97e52ee8
#
_cell.length_a   1.000
_cell.length_b   1.000
_cell.length_c   1.000
_cell.angle_alpha   90.00
_cell.angle_beta   90.00
_cell.angle_gamma   90.00
#
_symmetry.space_group_name_H-M   'P 1'
#
loop_
_entity.id
_entity.type
_entity.pdbx_description
1 polymer ?
#
loop_
_entity_poly.entity_id
_entity_poly.type
_entity_poly.pdbx_seq_one_letter_code
_entity_poly.pdbx_strand_id
1 'polypeptide(L)'
;MLLCFGDSNTWGFTPQGGRYAAELRWPNRLASQLGMALDAQGQPGRTLIAERPELGLCSGLKAWQQALRARPSQIVLALGVNDLAAGATPADCVAGLERYLQCWQELAPDSALLLLAPTPLGTLTGHWQTLFGEQQEASRELAPLWQQCAASWQLDCHCCDASFTPGEDGLHWRADYHASLATTLAERLRH
;
A
#
# COMPACT_ATOMS: atom_id res chain seq x y z
N MET A 1 -11.06 -7.01 -14.00
CA MET A 1 -10.99 -5.72 -13.28
C MET A 1 -9.79 -5.78 -12.33
N LEU A 2 -8.98 -4.73 -12.30
CA LEU A 2 -7.87 -4.53 -11.37
C LEU A 2 -8.35 -3.78 -10.12
N LEU A 3 -8.14 -4.35 -8.94
CA LEU A 3 -8.31 -3.67 -7.66
C LEU A 3 -6.95 -3.19 -7.14
N CYS A 4 -6.80 -1.89 -6.91
CA CYS A 4 -5.65 -1.33 -6.20
C CYS A 4 -6.12 -0.82 -4.83
N PHE A 5 -5.81 -1.56 -3.77
CA PHE A 5 -6.25 -1.26 -2.42
C PHE A 5 -5.09 -0.75 -1.57
N GLY A 6 -5.23 0.42 -0.96
CA GLY A 6 -4.13 1.02 -0.21
C GLY A 6 -4.47 2.31 0.52
N ASP A 7 -3.42 3.00 0.93
CA ASP A 7 -3.45 4.23 1.71
C ASP A 7 -3.35 5.51 0.86
N SER A 8 -2.73 6.56 1.43
CA SER A 8 -2.50 7.86 0.78
C SER A 8 -1.62 7.74 -0.48
N ASN A 9 -0.66 6.83 -0.53
CA ASN A 9 0.18 6.62 -1.71
C ASN A 9 -0.60 5.97 -2.86
N THR A 10 -1.60 5.14 -2.56
CA THR A 10 -2.54 4.61 -3.55
C THR A 10 -3.57 5.66 -3.96
N TRP A 11 -4.04 6.48 -3.03
CA TRP A 11 -4.91 7.62 -3.34
C TRP A 11 -4.22 8.66 -4.23
N GLY A 12 -2.90 8.77 -4.12
CA GLY A 12 -2.06 9.69 -4.87
C GLY A 12 -1.84 11.01 -4.16
N PHE A 13 -1.61 10.98 -2.83
CA PHE A 13 -1.22 12.16 -2.06
C PHE A 13 0.15 12.66 -2.53
N THR A 14 0.32 13.98 -2.66
CA THR A 14 1.59 14.58 -3.08
C THR A 14 2.42 15.02 -1.88
N PRO A 15 3.76 14.96 -1.93
CA PRO A 15 4.61 15.41 -0.83
C PRO A 15 4.39 16.87 -0.42
N GLN A 16 3.87 17.71 -1.33
CA GLN A 16 3.56 19.12 -1.07
C GLN A 16 2.14 19.35 -0.54
N GLY A 17 1.38 18.26 -0.36
CA GLY A 17 -0.05 18.32 -0.03
C GLY A 17 -0.95 18.31 -1.27
N GLY A 18 -2.16 17.80 -1.09
CA GLY A 18 -3.11 17.63 -2.18
C GLY A 18 -3.03 16.27 -2.88
N ARG A 19 -3.48 16.19 -4.12
CA ARG A 19 -3.60 14.93 -4.86
C ARG A 19 -3.07 15.07 -6.28
N TYR A 20 -2.29 14.09 -6.72
CA TYR A 20 -1.88 14.00 -8.12
C TYR A 20 -3.09 13.92 -9.07
N ALA A 21 -2.94 14.47 -10.27
CA ALA A 21 -3.85 14.21 -11.38
C ALA A 21 -3.94 12.69 -11.68
N ALA A 22 -5.09 12.23 -12.18
CA ALA A 22 -5.35 10.79 -12.31
C ALA A 22 -4.27 10.06 -13.10
N GLU A 23 -3.82 10.64 -14.20
CA GLU A 23 -2.80 10.10 -15.12
C GLU A 23 -1.40 9.99 -14.50
N LEU A 24 -1.16 10.62 -13.35
CA LEU A 24 0.12 10.53 -12.62
C LEU A 24 0.12 9.46 -11.53
N ARG A 25 -1.05 8.98 -11.11
CA ARG A 25 -1.18 7.98 -10.04
C ARG A 25 -0.84 6.59 -10.54
N TRP A 26 -0.09 5.82 -9.76
CA TRP A 26 0.32 4.48 -10.14
C TRP A 26 -0.86 3.52 -10.45
N PRO A 27 -2.02 3.54 -9.74
CA PRO A 27 -3.12 2.65 -10.09
C PRO A 27 -3.70 2.93 -11.47
N ASN A 28 -3.85 4.21 -11.82
CA ASN A 28 -4.38 4.62 -13.13
C ASN A 28 -3.41 4.27 -14.27
N ARG A 29 -2.11 4.50 -14.06
CA ARG A 29 -1.06 4.13 -15.02
C ARG A 29 -1.00 2.62 -15.22
N LEU A 30 -1.04 1.86 -14.12
CA LEU A 30 -1.04 0.40 -14.15
C LEU A 30 -2.24 -0.14 -14.92
N ALA A 31 -3.43 0.31 -14.58
CA ALA A 31 -4.66 -0.12 -15.26
C ALA A 31 -4.62 0.21 -16.77
N SER A 32 -4.13 1.39 -17.14
CA SER A 32 -3.94 1.79 -18.53
C SER A 32 -2.96 0.88 -19.27
N GLN A 33 -1.83 0.53 -18.65
CA GLN A 33 -0.80 -0.35 -19.25
C GLN A 33 -1.28 -1.80 -19.39
N LEU A 34 -2.17 -2.26 -18.50
CA LEU A 34 -2.77 -3.59 -18.55
C LEU A 34 -4.05 -3.64 -19.41
N GLY A 35 -4.58 -2.51 -19.84
CA GLY A 35 -5.86 -2.45 -20.56
C GLY A 35 -7.05 -2.91 -19.70
N MET A 36 -6.99 -2.71 -18.38
CA MET A 36 -7.99 -3.20 -17.42
C MET A 36 -8.86 -2.09 -16.86
N ALA A 37 -10.13 -2.41 -16.59
CA ALA A 37 -10.96 -1.56 -15.74
C ALA A 37 -10.38 -1.49 -14.33
N LEU A 38 -10.36 -0.29 -13.72
CA LEU A 38 -9.74 -0.02 -12.43
C LEU A 38 -10.80 0.22 -11.34
N ASP A 39 -10.61 -0.44 -10.20
CA ASP A 39 -11.16 -0.03 -8.91
C ASP A 39 -9.99 0.45 -8.00
N ALA A 40 -9.84 1.77 -7.88
CA ALA A 40 -8.79 2.39 -7.07
C ALA A 40 -9.32 2.74 -5.69
N GLN A 41 -9.05 1.90 -4.72
CA GLN A 41 -9.49 2.00 -3.32
C GLN A 41 -8.38 2.59 -2.43
N GLY A 42 -7.76 3.69 -2.83
CA GLY A 42 -6.81 4.44 -2.00
C GLY A 42 -7.53 5.36 -1.02
N GLN A 43 -7.09 5.38 0.26
CA GLN A 43 -7.64 6.27 1.29
C GLN A 43 -6.52 6.76 2.21
N PRO A 44 -6.30 8.10 2.33
CA PRO A 44 -5.35 8.64 3.30
C PRO A 44 -5.65 8.16 4.72
N GLY A 45 -4.60 7.84 5.48
CA GLY A 45 -4.72 7.37 6.86
C GLY A 45 -5.24 5.94 7.02
N ARG A 46 -5.45 5.19 5.92
CA ARG A 46 -5.88 3.79 6.03
C ARG A 46 -4.77 2.95 6.65
N THR A 47 -5.13 2.21 7.69
CA THR A 47 -4.32 1.20 8.36
C THR A 47 -4.80 -0.21 7.99
N LEU A 48 -4.04 -1.22 8.35
CA LEU A 48 -4.50 -2.62 8.29
C LEU A 48 -5.60 -2.85 9.33
N ILE A 49 -5.27 -2.72 10.59
CA ILE A 49 -6.19 -3.04 11.70
C ILE A 49 -6.28 -1.96 12.77
N ALA A 50 -5.34 -1.04 12.85
CA ALA A 50 -5.30 -0.02 13.88
C ALA A 50 -6.46 0.99 13.73
N GLU A 51 -7.01 1.43 14.85
CA GLU A 51 -8.09 2.43 14.92
C GLU A 51 -7.67 3.57 15.82
N ARG A 52 -7.33 4.70 15.22
CA ARG A 52 -7.01 5.96 15.90
C ARG A 52 -7.68 7.11 15.14
N PRO A 53 -9.04 7.17 15.16
CA PRO A 53 -9.78 8.15 14.35
C PRO A 53 -9.47 9.59 14.72
N GLU A 54 -9.04 9.85 15.95
CA GLU A 54 -8.57 11.18 16.40
C GLU A 54 -7.28 11.64 15.69
N LEU A 55 -6.53 10.69 15.12
CA LEU A 55 -5.34 10.94 14.29
C LEU A 55 -5.64 10.81 12.79
N GLY A 56 -6.90 10.58 12.39
CA GLY A 56 -7.28 10.31 11.02
C GLY A 56 -6.87 8.91 10.52
N LEU A 57 -6.58 7.98 11.44
CA LEU A 57 -6.14 6.61 11.14
C LEU A 57 -7.28 5.63 11.39
N CYS A 58 -7.73 4.95 10.34
CA CYS A 58 -8.85 4.01 10.40
C CYS A 58 -8.54 2.72 9.63
N SER A 59 -8.95 1.60 10.21
CA SER A 59 -8.77 0.27 9.59
C SER A 59 -9.52 0.16 8.26
N GLY A 60 -8.82 -0.39 7.28
CA GLY A 60 -9.38 -0.69 5.96
C GLY A 60 -10.10 -2.05 5.88
N LEU A 61 -10.13 -2.86 6.94
CA LEU A 61 -10.55 -4.26 6.86
C LEU A 61 -11.99 -4.45 6.32
N LYS A 62 -12.94 -3.63 6.77
CA LYS A 62 -14.33 -3.70 6.26
C LYS A 62 -14.41 -3.32 4.78
N ALA A 63 -13.69 -2.28 4.36
CA ALA A 63 -13.64 -1.86 2.96
C ALA A 63 -12.96 -2.92 2.09
N TRP A 64 -11.91 -3.57 2.61
CA TRP A 64 -11.25 -4.69 1.95
C TRP A 64 -12.21 -5.85 1.68
N GLN A 65 -12.91 -6.33 2.70
CA GLN A 65 -13.91 -7.39 2.56
C GLN A 65 -15.01 -7.02 1.53
N GLN A 66 -15.42 -5.77 1.52
CA GLN A 66 -16.41 -5.30 0.54
C GLN A 66 -15.85 -5.29 -0.89
N ALA A 67 -14.61 -4.82 -1.08
CA ALA A 67 -13.95 -4.80 -2.38
C ALA A 67 -13.73 -6.21 -2.95
N LEU A 68 -13.36 -7.18 -2.12
CA LEU A 68 -13.18 -8.58 -2.53
C LEU A 68 -14.46 -9.24 -3.06
N ARG A 69 -15.63 -8.84 -2.56
CA ARG A 69 -16.93 -9.37 -3.03
C ARG A 69 -17.21 -9.06 -4.50
N ALA A 70 -16.57 -8.04 -5.06
CA ALA A 70 -16.64 -7.74 -6.49
C ALA A 70 -15.83 -8.73 -7.35
N ARG A 71 -15.09 -9.65 -6.73
CA ARG A 71 -14.23 -10.67 -7.38
C ARG A 71 -13.34 -10.07 -8.47
N PRO A 72 -12.46 -9.13 -8.14
CA PRO A 72 -11.50 -8.59 -9.11
C PRO A 72 -10.63 -9.73 -9.64
N SER A 73 -10.23 -9.66 -10.91
CA SER A 73 -9.33 -10.69 -11.47
C SER A 73 -7.88 -10.51 -11.02
N GLN A 74 -7.47 -9.27 -10.77
CA GLN A 74 -6.13 -8.94 -10.26
C GLN A 74 -6.25 -7.92 -9.12
N ILE A 75 -5.39 -8.05 -8.11
CA ILE A 75 -5.37 -7.22 -6.91
C ILE A 75 -3.93 -6.79 -6.63
N VAL A 76 -3.73 -5.53 -6.30
CA VAL A 76 -2.51 -5.01 -5.65
C VAL A 76 -2.91 -4.46 -4.28
N LEU A 77 -2.35 -5.04 -3.22
CA LEU A 77 -2.55 -4.61 -1.83
C LEU A 77 -1.33 -3.83 -1.34
N ALA A 78 -1.52 -2.55 -1.01
CA ALA A 78 -0.47 -1.58 -0.66
C ALA A 78 -0.81 -0.87 0.66
N LEU A 79 -0.63 -1.54 1.80
CA LEU A 79 -0.93 -1.04 3.15
C LEU A 79 0.17 -1.41 4.15
N GLY A 80 0.19 -0.76 5.31
CA GLY A 80 0.93 -1.16 6.49
C GLY A 80 1.72 -0.04 7.17
N VAL A 81 2.15 1.00 6.46
CA VAL A 81 2.98 2.06 7.05
C VAL A 81 2.21 2.88 8.10
N ASN A 82 0.92 3.11 7.91
CA ASN A 82 0.10 3.90 8.82
C ASN A 82 -0.16 3.21 10.17
N ASP A 83 -0.03 1.91 10.24
CA ASP A 83 -0.15 1.16 11.50
C ASP A 83 0.98 1.54 12.47
N LEU A 84 2.19 1.86 11.95
CA LEU A 84 3.29 2.39 12.77
C LEU A 84 2.94 3.73 13.41
N ALA A 85 2.27 4.63 12.67
CA ALA A 85 1.78 5.90 13.22
C ALA A 85 0.72 5.70 14.32
N ALA A 86 -0.02 4.61 14.25
CA ALA A 86 -0.97 4.22 15.29
C ALA A 86 -0.32 3.55 16.52
N GLY A 87 1.00 3.35 16.50
CA GLY A 87 1.76 2.73 17.58
C GLY A 87 1.94 1.21 17.47
N ALA A 88 1.59 0.62 16.30
CA ALA A 88 1.83 -0.79 16.05
C ALA A 88 3.33 -1.09 15.89
N THR A 89 3.75 -2.28 16.30
CA THR A 89 5.08 -2.80 15.98
C THR A 89 5.09 -3.40 14.56
N PRO A 90 6.26 -3.61 13.93
CA PRO A 90 6.35 -4.32 12.66
C PRO A 90 5.69 -5.72 12.70
N ALA A 91 5.77 -6.43 13.82
CA ALA A 91 5.12 -7.72 14.02
C ALA A 91 3.58 -7.59 14.03
N ASP A 92 3.03 -6.55 14.68
CA ASP A 92 1.59 -6.27 14.66
C ASP A 92 1.12 -5.95 13.23
N CYS A 93 1.93 -5.25 12.44
CA CYS A 93 1.62 -4.97 11.04
C CYS A 93 1.54 -6.27 10.22
N VAL A 94 2.45 -7.22 10.43
CA VAL A 94 2.38 -8.55 9.78
C VAL A 94 1.12 -9.30 10.19
N ALA A 95 0.79 -9.34 11.47
CA ALA A 95 -0.45 -9.96 11.94
C ALA A 95 -1.70 -9.30 11.31
N GLY A 96 -1.66 -7.98 11.12
CA GLY A 96 -2.67 -7.25 10.37
C GLY A 96 -2.75 -7.69 8.90
N LEU A 97 -1.61 -7.79 8.22
CA LEU A 97 -1.54 -8.26 6.83
C LEU A 97 -2.12 -9.68 6.69
N GLU A 98 -1.78 -10.60 7.58
CA GLU A 98 -2.30 -11.97 7.54
C GLU A 98 -3.83 -12.01 7.60
N ARG A 99 -4.47 -11.11 8.35
CA ARG A 99 -5.94 -11.00 8.36
C ARG A 99 -6.50 -10.58 7.00
N TYR A 100 -5.80 -9.72 6.27
CA TYR A 100 -6.19 -9.37 4.89
C TYR A 100 -6.05 -10.55 3.95
N LEU A 101 -4.97 -11.33 4.09
CA LEU A 101 -4.74 -12.53 3.27
C LEU A 101 -5.78 -13.61 3.55
N GLN A 102 -6.16 -13.82 4.82
CA GLN A 102 -7.27 -14.71 5.18
C GLN A 102 -8.58 -14.29 4.52
N CYS A 103 -8.93 -13.00 4.59
CA CYS A 103 -10.12 -12.48 3.91
C CYS A 103 -10.06 -12.67 2.38
N TRP A 104 -8.88 -12.46 1.77
CA TRP A 104 -8.70 -12.70 0.34
C TRP A 104 -8.93 -14.18 -0.01
N GLN A 105 -8.32 -15.09 0.74
CA GLN A 105 -8.46 -16.53 0.52
C GLN A 105 -9.92 -17.02 0.68
N GLU A 106 -10.65 -16.42 1.61
CA GLU A 106 -12.06 -16.77 1.86
C GLU A 106 -13.03 -16.19 0.81
N LEU A 107 -12.81 -14.92 0.39
CA LEU A 107 -13.79 -14.16 -0.39
C LEU A 107 -13.48 -14.09 -1.89
N ALA A 108 -12.20 -14.19 -2.28
CA ALA A 108 -11.75 -14.06 -3.66
C ALA A 108 -10.52 -14.93 -3.98
N PRO A 109 -10.56 -16.25 -3.70
CA PRO A 109 -9.39 -17.14 -3.85
C PRO A 109 -8.91 -17.26 -5.30
N ASP A 110 -9.77 -17.01 -6.28
CA ASP A 110 -9.43 -17.05 -7.70
C ASP A 110 -8.79 -15.75 -8.22
N SER A 111 -8.76 -14.69 -7.39
CA SER A 111 -8.13 -13.42 -7.74
C SER A 111 -6.61 -13.52 -7.59
N ALA A 112 -5.86 -13.15 -8.62
CA ALA A 112 -4.42 -13.00 -8.47
C ALA A 112 -4.10 -11.82 -7.54
N LEU A 113 -3.33 -12.06 -6.47
CA LEU A 113 -2.95 -11.06 -5.49
C LEU A 113 -1.44 -10.82 -5.52
N LEU A 114 -1.05 -9.55 -5.68
CA LEU A 114 0.32 -9.07 -5.51
C LEU A 114 0.38 -8.15 -4.30
N LEU A 115 1.33 -8.40 -3.42
CA LEU A 115 1.61 -7.52 -2.28
C LEU A 115 2.60 -6.42 -2.71
N LEU A 116 2.29 -5.18 -2.37
CA LEU A 116 3.22 -4.07 -2.47
C LEU A 116 3.67 -3.71 -1.04
N ALA A 117 4.91 -4.05 -0.73
CA ALA A 117 5.46 -3.78 0.59
C ALA A 117 5.51 -2.27 0.87
N PRO A 118 5.26 -1.85 2.13
CA PRO A 118 5.45 -0.45 2.51
C PRO A 118 6.87 0.02 2.22
N THR A 119 6.98 1.22 1.68
CA THR A 119 8.28 1.86 1.46
C THR A 119 8.82 2.43 2.78
N PRO A 120 10.14 2.47 2.97
CA PRO A 120 10.72 3.04 4.18
C PRO A 120 10.43 4.54 4.28
N LEU A 121 10.23 5.02 5.50
CA LEU A 121 10.13 6.43 5.82
C LEU A 121 11.49 7.12 5.65
N GLY A 122 11.46 8.31 5.07
CA GLY A 122 12.61 9.20 5.01
C GLY A 122 12.68 10.14 6.21
N THR A 123 13.31 11.30 6.02
CA THR A 123 13.28 12.36 7.01
C THR A 123 11.89 12.99 7.01
N LEU A 124 11.12 12.70 8.03
CA LEU A 124 9.75 13.22 8.18
C LEU A 124 9.78 14.72 8.52
N THR A 125 8.82 15.46 7.98
CA THR A 125 8.69 16.90 8.22
C THR A 125 7.29 17.29 8.66
N GLY A 126 7.17 18.39 9.41
CA GLY A 126 5.89 18.99 9.80
C GLY A 126 4.95 18.01 10.52
N HIS A 127 3.72 17.92 10.02
CA HIS A 127 2.69 17.07 10.59
C HIS A 127 3.08 15.58 10.61
N TRP A 128 3.79 15.11 9.60
CA TRP A 128 4.18 13.70 9.49
C TRP A 128 5.20 13.31 10.56
N GLN A 129 6.14 14.22 10.90
CA GLN A 129 7.06 14.00 12.02
C GLN A 129 6.30 13.87 13.34
N THR A 130 5.27 14.69 13.56
CA THR A 130 4.44 14.60 14.76
C THR A 130 3.64 13.30 14.80
N LEU A 131 3.10 12.86 13.65
CA LEU A 131 2.24 11.67 13.57
C LEU A 131 3.03 10.36 13.70
N PHE A 132 4.16 10.24 13.00
CA PHE A 132 4.96 9.01 12.98
C PHE A 132 6.08 8.97 14.03
N GLY A 133 6.50 10.12 14.57
CA GLY A 133 7.61 10.17 15.53
C GLY A 133 8.90 9.57 14.95
N GLU A 134 9.50 8.64 15.68
CA GLU A 134 10.78 7.99 15.33
C GLU A 134 10.57 6.59 14.72
N GLN A 135 9.60 6.44 13.78
CA GLN A 135 9.26 5.15 13.18
C GLN A 135 10.10 4.77 11.94
N GLN A 136 11.17 5.50 11.64
CA GLN A 136 11.99 5.26 10.44
C GLN A 136 12.63 3.87 10.44
N GLU A 137 13.21 3.44 11.57
CA GLU A 137 13.81 2.10 11.68
C GLU A 137 12.74 1.00 11.55
N ALA A 138 11.63 1.12 12.29
CA ALA A 138 10.51 0.19 12.19
C ALA A 138 9.96 0.09 10.75
N SER A 139 9.92 1.21 10.03
CA SER A 139 9.46 1.21 8.63
C SER A 139 10.37 0.42 7.69
N ARG A 140 11.67 0.35 7.96
CA ARG A 140 12.63 -0.44 7.17
C ARG A 140 12.47 -1.94 7.39
N GLU A 141 11.94 -2.34 8.53
CA GLU A 141 11.67 -3.75 8.82
C GLU A 141 10.45 -4.30 8.06
N LEU A 142 9.53 -3.43 7.61
CA LEU A 142 8.28 -3.88 6.99
C LEU A 142 8.52 -4.63 5.68
N ALA A 143 9.37 -4.14 4.79
CA ALA A 143 9.55 -4.77 3.48
C ALA A 143 10.10 -6.21 3.57
N PRO A 144 11.15 -6.53 4.34
CA PRO A 144 11.58 -7.90 4.58
C PRO A 144 10.48 -8.79 5.18
N LEU A 145 9.72 -8.26 6.13
CA LEU A 145 8.63 -9.00 6.77
C LEU A 145 7.47 -9.27 5.79
N TRP A 146 7.15 -8.31 4.89
CA TRP A 146 6.16 -8.52 3.81
C TRP A 146 6.59 -9.62 2.86
N GLN A 147 7.88 -9.63 2.46
CA GLN A 147 8.44 -10.70 1.61
C GLN A 147 8.34 -12.06 2.29
N GLN A 148 8.67 -12.13 3.57
CA GLN A 148 8.58 -13.37 4.35
C GLN A 148 7.14 -13.86 4.48
N CYS A 149 6.21 -12.96 4.79
CA CYS A 149 4.79 -13.25 4.84
C CYS A 149 4.28 -13.71 3.47
N ALA A 150 4.59 -12.98 2.39
CA ALA A 150 4.20 -13.36 1.02
C ALA A 150 4.69 -14.76 0.65
N ALA A 151 5.94 -15.08 0.97
CA ALA A 151 6.52 -16.40 0.70
C ALA A 151 5.75 -17.53 1.42
N SER A 152 5.31 -17.31 2.67
CA SER A 152 4.51 -18.29 3.42
C SER A 152 3.12 -18.54 2.82
N TRP A 153 2.58 -17.54 2.10
CA TRP A 153 1.30 -17.62 1.38
C TRP A 153 1.46 -17.96 -0.11
N GLN A 154 2.69 -18.19 -0.59
CA GLN A 154 3.01 -18.42 -2.00
C GLN A 154 2.55 -17.28 -2.93
N LEU A 155 2.65 -16.05 -2.42
CA LEU A 155 2.30 -14.83 -3.13
C LEU A 155 3.53 -14.09 -3.63
N ASP A 156 3.37 -13.33 -4.70
CA ASP A 156 4.37 -12.36 -5.14
C ASP A 156 4.32 -11.09 -4.28
N CYS A 157 5.51 -10.53 -4.02
CA CYS A 157 5.67 -9.29 -3.26
C CYS A 157 6.65 -8.38 -3.98
N HIS A 158 6.21 -7.16 -4.27
CA HIS A 158 7.10 -6.11 -4.77
C HIS A 158 7.58 -5.23 -3.63
N CYS A 159 8.89 -5.04 -3.55
CA CYS A 159 9.55 -4.07 -2.68
C CYS A 159 10.21 -2.98 -3.53
N CYS A 160 10.29 -1.78 -2.99
CA CYS A 160 11.02 -0.70 -3.66
C CYS A 160 12.52 -1.03 -3.74
N ASP A 161 13.20 -0.45 -4.72
CA ASP A 161 14.63 -0.58 -4.86
C ASP A 161 15.39 0.11 -3.70
N ALA A 162 16.63 -0.31 -3.48
CA ALA A 162 17.50 0.29 -2.46
C ALA A 162 17.77 1.81 -2.70
N SER A 163 17.59 2.27 -3.92
CA SER A 163 17.71 3.69 -4.30
C SER A 163 16.42 4.50 -4.06
N PHE A 164 15.35 3.86 -3.59
CA PHE A 164 14.10 4.56 -3.33
C PHE A 164 14.29 5.67 -2.30
N THR A 165 13.76 6.84 -2.61
CA THR A 165 13.64 7.96 -1.68
C THR A 165 12.23 8.51 -1.75
N PRO A 166 11.54 8.68 -0.60
CA PRO A 166 10.24 9.36 -0.59
C PRO A 166 10.39 10.82 -1.02
N GLY A 167 9.27 11.49 -1.14
CA GLY A 167 9.24 12.93 -1.35
C GLY A 167 9.77 13.72 -0.17
N GLU A 168 9.74 15.03 -0.28
CA GLU A 168 10.31 15.98 0.69
C GLU A 168 9.63 15.96 2.07
N ASP A 169 8.44 15.38 2.16
CA ASP A 169 7.74 15.18 3.43
C ASP A 169 8.18 13.91 4.18
N GLY A 170 9.00 13.07 3.54
CA GLY A 170 9.55 11.83 4.08
C GLY A 170 8.61 10.64 4.07
N LEU A 171 7.39 10.76 3.49
CA LEU A 171 6.36 9.72 3.50
C LEU A 171 5.80 9.43 2.11
N HIS A 172 5.36 10.47 1.40
CA HIS A 172 4.62 10.31 0.16
C HIS A 172 5.54 10.17 -1.06
N TRP A 173 5.02 9.46 -2.06
CA TRP A 173 5.79 9.14 -3.25
C TRP A 173 5.80 10.27 -4.26
N ARG A 174 6.94 10.45 -4.92
CA ARG A 174 7.10 11.40 -6.02
C ARG A 174 6.46 10.84 -7.30
N ALA A 175 6.13 11.74 -8.23
CA ALA A 175 5.48 11.37 -9.50
C ALA A 175 6.31 10.41 -10.36
N ASP A 176 7.64 10.51 -10.33
CA ASP A 176 8.55 9.61 -11.02
C ASP A 176 8.48 8.18 -10.49
N TYR A 177 8.37 8.02 -9.14
CA TYR A 177 8.18 6.70 -8.53
C TYR A 177 6.80 6.10 -8.89
N HIS A 178 5.73 6.89 -8.89
CA HIS A 178 4.42 6.42 -9.36
C HIS A 178 4.50 5.88 -10.80
N ALA A 179 5.30 6.52 -11.66
CA ALA A 179 5.46 6.09 -13.06
C ALA A 179 6.26 4.79 -13.17
N SER A 180 7.43 4.71 -12.52
CA SER A 180 8.29 3.52 -12.55
C SER A 180 7.62 2.31 -11.89
N LEU A 181 6.97 2.50 -10.74
CA LEU A 181 6.21 1.45 -10.05
C LEU A 181 5.13 0.85 -10.96
N ALA A 182 4.34 1.69 -11.63
CA ALA A 182 3.29 1.21 -12.52
C ALA A 182 3.86 0.34 -13.65
N THR A 183 5.01 0.70 -14.20
CA THR A 183 5.68 -0.08 -15.26
C THR A 183 6.17 -1.43 -14.72
N THR A 184 6.85 -1.43 -13.58
CA THR A 184 7.34 -2.66 -12.94
C THR A 184 6.19 -3.61 -12.57
N LEU A 185 5.10 -3.07 -12.00
CA LEU A 185 3.94 -3.90 -11.67
C LEU A 185 3.22 -4.44 -12.92
N ALA A 186 3.16 -3.66 -14.01
CA ALA A 186 2.56 -4.12 -15.26
C ALA A 186 3.35 -5.29 -15.88
N GLU A 187 4.66 -5.29 -15.78
CA GLU A 187 5.51 -6.41 -16.22
C GLU A 187 5.22 -7.67 -15.41
N ARG A 188 5.12 -7.56 -14.08
CA ARG A 188 4.83 -8.69 -13.19
C ARG A 188 3.43 -9.29 -13.37
N LEU A 189 2.42 -8.44 -13.60
CA LEU A 189 1.01 -8.87 -13.69
C LEU A 189 0.59 -9.37 -15.08
N ARG A 190 1.45 -9.29 -16.09
CA ARG A 190 1.20 -9.86 -17.44
C ARG A 190 1.51 -11.35 -17.54
N HIS A 191 2.22 -11.89 -16.58
CA HIS A 191 2.66 -13.30 -16.51
C HIS A 191 1.86 -14.06 -15.46
#